data_6368696f07fcb84846ee49a77b8bcbc3
#
_entry.id   6368696f07fcb84846ee49a77b8bcbc3
#
_cell.length_a   1.000
_cell.length_b   1.000
_cell.length_c   1.000
_cell.angle_alpha   90.00
_cell.angle_beta   90.00
_cell.angle_gamma   90.00
#
_symmetry.space_group_name_H-M   'P 1'
#
loop_
_entity.id
_entity.type
_entity.pdbx_description
1 polymer ?
#
loop_
_entity_poly.entity_id
_entity_poly.type
_entity_poly.pdbx_seq_one_letter_code
_entity_poly.pdbx_strand_id
1 'polypeptide(L)'
;LFPYTTLFRSYKEVPLQGVSIFALKESYKLAQLLGKEKEVADLPALTNKMIKAARKNLYNRKTGLFVGTGDKQISYASQIWMILSGVASKAEGKKALSALTTTQDVCYPGTPYMYHYYIQSLIDCGMNPEAKEALINYWGGMIAKGADTFWEAYDPTNDFISPYDFYPINSYCHAWSCTPVYFIRKYPEIFQK
;
A
#
# COMPACT_ATOMS: atom_id res chain seq x y z
N LEU A 1 7.95 19.16 -7.93
CA LEU A 1 8.82 18.00 -7.69
C LEU A 1 8.19 17.21 -6.58
N PHE A 2 7.69 16.02 -6.88
CA PHE A 2 7.04 15.15 -5.92
C PHE A 2 7.93 14.91 -4.70
N PRO A 3 7.41 14.93 -3.46
CA PRO A 3 8.15 14.52 -2.28
C PRO A 3 8.66 13.06 -2.37
N TYR A 4 8.25 12.33 -3.40
CA TYR A 4 8.72 10.98 -3.73
C TYR A 4 10.12 10.93 -4.33
N THR A 5 10.73 12.03 -4.73
CA THR A 5 12.12 12.03 -5.28
C THR A 5 13.17 11.65 -4.25
N THR A 6 12.87 11.75 -2.96
CA THR A 6 13.72 11.20 -1.91
C THR A 6 13.66 9.67 -1.82
N LEU A 7 12.64 9.03 -2.41
CA LEU A 7 12.49 7.57 -2.46
C LEU A 7 13.48 6.89 -3.43
N PHE A 8 14.12 7.63 -4.33
CA PHE A 8 15.04 7.09 -5.34
C PHE A 8 16.52 7.26 -5.01
N ARG A 9 16.85 7.61 -3.78
CA ARG A 9 18.25 7.61 -3.35
C ARG A 9 18.73 6.18 -3.13
N SER A 10 20.00 5.92 -3.39
CA SER A 10 20.77 4.68 -3.48
C SER A 10 20.65 3.65 -2.33
N TYR A 11 19.61 3.71 -1.52
CA TYR A 11 19.34 2.79 -0.41
C TYR A 11 18.36 1.69 -0.82
N LYS A 12 18.37 0.59 -0.09
CA LYS A 12 17.42 -0.51 -0.31
C LYS A 12 16.05 -0.10 0.23
N GLU A 13 15.27 0.52 -0.64
CA GLU A 13 13.94 1.02 -0.34
C GLU A 13 12.93 -0.12 -0.23
N VAL A 14 12.28 -0.23 0.91
CA VAL A 14 11.32 -1.31 1.19
C VAL A 14 10.12 -1.25 0.25
N PRO A 15 9.44 -0.10 0.06
CA PRO A 15 8.28 -0.04 -0.84
C PRO A 15 8.65 -0.39 -2.27
N LEU A 16 9.77 0.12 -2.77
CA LEU A 16 10.22 -0.17 -4.14
C LEU A 16 10.53 -1.65 -4.34
N GLN A 17 11.17 -2.28 -3.37
CA GLN A 17 11.45 -3.71 -3.42
C GLN A 17 10.14 -4.53 -3.41
N GLY A 18 9.17 -4.15 -2.57
CA GLY A 18 7.88 -4.82 -2.48
C GLY A 18 7.06 -4.68 -3.76
N VAL A 19 6.90 -3.46 -4.29
CA VAL A 19 6.13 -3.24 -5.52
C VAL A 19 6.77 -3.93 -6.73
N SER A 20 8.12 -3.98 -6.80
CA SER A 20 8.82 -4.69 -7.87
C SER A 20 8.53 -6.19 -7.84
N ILE A 21 8.56 -6.82 -6.66
CA ILE A 21 8.21 -8.25 -6.50
C ILE A 21 6.75 -8.47 -6.87
N PHE A 22 5.84 -7.60 -6.42
CA PHE A 22 4.43 -7.66 -6.74
C PHE A 22 4.21 -7.59 -8.26
N ALA A 23 4.80 -6.58 -8.93
CA ALA A 23 4.67 -6.39 -10.37
C ALA A 23 5.18 -7.60 -11.18
N LEU A 24 6.34 -8.15 -10.82
CA LEU A 24 6.89 -9.33 -11.50
C LEU A 24 5.99 -10.57 -11.33
N LYS A 25 5.39 -10.76 -10.15
CA LYS A 25 4.43 -11.86 -9.91
C LYS A 25 3.16 -11.68 -10.75
N GLU A 26 2.61 -10.47 -10.80
CA GLU A 26 1.42 -10.19 -11.62
C GLU A 26 1.73 -10.30 -13.12
N SER A 27 2.91 -9.89 -13.56
CA SER A 27 3.39 -10.08 -14.95
C SER A 27 3.48 -11.56 -15.31
N TYR A 28 3.97 -12.41 -14.40
CA TYR A 28 4.00 -13.85 -14.65
C TYR A 28 2.60 -14.46 -14.74
N LYS A 29 1.68 -14.06 -13.86
CA LYS A 29 0.27 -14.48 -13.94
C LYS A 29 -0.37 -14.07 -15.27
N LEU A 30 -0.11 -12.84 -15.73
CA LEU A 30 -0.59 -12.36 -17.02
C LEU A 30 -0.02 -13.20 -18.17
N ALA A 31 1.28 -13.51 -18.14
CA ALA A 31 1.91 -14.37 -19.12
C ALA A 31 1.26 -15.77 -19.18
N GLN A 32 0.92 -16.35 -18.02
CA GLN A 32 0.20 -17.62 -17.94
C GLN A 32 -1.20 -17.53 -18.57
N LEU A 33 -1.95 -16.45 -18.30
CA LEU A 33 -3.27 -16.24 -18.92
C LEU A 33 -3.22 -16.10 -20.44
N LEU A 34 -2.10 -15.58 -20.95
CA LEU A 34 -1.87 -15.40 -22.40
C LEU A 34 -1.18 -16.63 -23.06
N GLY A 35 -0.86 -17.69 -22.30
CA GLY A 35 -0.11 -18.85 -22.81
C GLY A 35 1.33 -18.52 -23.18
N LYS A 36 1.92 -17.51 -22.56
CA LYS A 36 3.28 -16.97 -22.84
C LYS A 36 4.27 -17.15 -21.68
N GLU A 37 3.97 -18.02 -20.72
CA GLU A 37 4.80 -18.23 -19.54
C GLU A 37 6.22 -18.68 -19.87
N LYS A 38 6.41 -19.32 -21.02
CA LYS A 38 7.74 -19.75 -21.50
C LYS A 38 8.65 -18.58 -21.88
N GLU A 39 8.07 -17.46 -22.33
CA GLU A 39 8.80 -16.25 -22.70
C GLU A 39 9.41 -15.55 -21.47
N VAL A 40 8.88 -15.82 -20.28
CA VAL A 40 9.26 -15.23 -19.01
C VAL A 40 9.52 -16.30 -17.92
N ALA A 41 10.05 -17.44 -18.32
CA ALA A 41 10.22 -18.62 -17.46
C ALA A 41 11.17 -18.40 -16.28
N ASP A 42 12.00 -17.39 -16.31
CA ASP A 42 12.93 -17.01 -15.23
C ASP A 42 12.26 -16.20 -14.11
N LEU A 43 11.11 -15.58 -14.33
CA LEU A 43 10.46 -14.71 -13.35
C LEU A 43 10.13 -15.39 -12.02
N PRO A 44 9.65 -16.65 -11.95
CA PRO A 44 9.42 -17.31 -10.67
C PRO A 44 10.69 -17.50 -9.84
N ALA A 45 11.81 -17.86 -10.48
CA ALA A 45 13.08 -18.01 -9.78
C ALA A 45 13.65 -16.67 -9.31
N LEU A 46 13.54 -15.63 -10.15
CA LEU A 46 13.93 -14.27 -9.81
C LEU A 46 13.13 -13.72 -8.64
N THR A 47 11.80 -13.80 -8.67
CA THR A 47 10.94 -13.31 -7.60
C THR A 47 11.19 -14.04 -6.29
N ASN A 48 11.41 -15.37 -6.32
CA ASN A 48 11.77 -16.12 -5.11
C ASN A 48 13.11 -15.67 -4.51
N LYS A 49 14.10 -15.37 -5.35
CA LYS A 49 15.39 -14.83 -4.91
C LYS A 49 15.21 -13.43 -4.28
N MET A 50 14.38 -12.58 -4.88
CA MET A 50 14.09 -11.24 -4.36
C MET A 50 13.35 -11.32 -3.02
N ILE A 51 12.35 -12.20 -2.87
CA ILE A 51 11.63 -12.43 -1.60
C ILE A 51 12.60 -12.84 -0.49
N LYS A 52 13.47 -13.82 -0.75
CA LYS A 52 14.47 -14.26 0.24
C LYS A 52 15.41 -13.11 0.65
N ALA A 53 15.87 -12.32 -0.32
CA ALA A 53 16.73 -11.18 -0.07
C ALA A 53 16.02 -10.08 0.73
N ALA A 54 14.78 -9.76 0.41
CA ALA A 54 13.96 -8.78 1.13
C ALA A 54 13.75 -9.21 2.59
N ARG A 55 13.36 -10.46 2.84
CA ARG A 55 13.21 -10.99 4.19
C ARG A 55 14.49 -10.92 5.00
N LYS A 56 15.62 -11.33 4.39
CA LYS A 56 16.93 -11.33 5.07
C LYS A 56 17.41 -9.93 5.46
N ASN A 57 17.20 -8.95 4.58
CA ASN A 57 17.84 -7.64 4.73
C ASN A 57 16.92 -6.57 5.30
N LEU A 58 15.60 -6.70 5.18
CA LEU A 58 14.64 -5.64 5.49
C LEU A 58 13.70 -5.97 6.66
N TYR A 59 13.54 -7.25 7.02
CA TYR A 59 12.64 -7.64 8.10
C TYR A 59 13.33 -7.55 9.47
N ASN A 60 12.83 -6.68 10.32
CA ASN A 60 13.26 -6.55 11.71
C ASN A 60 12.44 -7.49 12.61
N ARG A 61 13.03 -8.58 13.04
CA ARG A 61 12.36 -9.60 13.87
C ARG A 61 11.92 -9.09 15.25
N LYS A 62 12.60 -8.07 15.80
CA LYS A 62 12.26 -7.51 17.12
C LYS A 62 10.98 -6.69 17.06
N THR A 63 10.86 -5.82 16.05
CA THR A 63 9.69 -4.96 15.88
C THR A 63 8.58 -5.62 15.07
N GLY A 64 8.91 -6.58 14.21
CA GLY A 64 7.99 -7.19 13.26
C GLY A 64 7.72 -6.33 12.02
N LEU A 65 8.51 -5.28 11.81
CA LEU A 65 8.36 -4.33 10.71
C LEU A 65 9.43 -4.54 9.64
N PHE A 66 9.09 -4.20 8.40
CA PHE A 66 10.05 -4.07 7.31
C PHE A 66 10.57 -2.63 7.28
N VAL A 67 11.88 -2.49 7.37
CA VAL A 67 12.55 -1.20 7.52
C VAL A 67 13.70 -1.11 6.52
N GLY A 68 13.87 0.04 5.89
CA GLY A 68 14.98 0.30 4.97
C GLY A 68 16.35 0.29 5.66
N THR A 69 17.40 0.17 4.85
CA THR A 69 18.77 0.10 5.37
C THR A 69 19.42 1.49 5.52
N GLY A 70 18.79 2.53 4.95
CA GLY A 70 19.31 3.90 4.98
C GLY A 70 18.82 4.68 6.20
N ASP A 71 17.80 5.49 5.98
CA ASP A 71 17.20 6.40 6.97
C ASP A 71 16.37 5.70 8.05
N LYS A 72 16.18 4.38 7.92
CA LYS A 72 15.35 3.55 8.79
C LYS A 72 13.90 4.02 8.90
N GLN A 73 13.42 4.75 7.90
CA GLN A 73 12.04 5.23 7.85
C GLN A 73 11.06 4.06 7.99
N ILE A 74 10.07 4.24 8.85
CA ILE A 74 8.93 3.35 9.00
C ILE A 74 7.75 3.97 8.24
N SER A 75 7.16 3.22 7.33
CA SER A 75 6.02 3.70 6.55
C SER A 75 4.95 2.63 6.35
N TYR A 76 3.72 3.07 6.19
CA TYR A 76 2.63 2.20 5.75
C TYR A 76 2.96 1.55 4.41
N ALA A 77 3.47 2.32 3.44
CA ALA A 77 3.85 1.81 2.13
C ALA A 77 4.82 0.63 2.21
N SER A 78 5.80 0.69 3.11
CA SER A 78 6.74 -0.43 3.34
C SER A 78 6.02 -1.72 3.72
N GLN A 79 5.13 -1.66 4.71
CA GLN A 79 4.43 -2.86 5.17
C GLN A 79 3.42 -3.35 4.14
N ILE A 80 2.65 -2.45 3.55
CA ILE A 80 1.65 -2.74 2.51
C ILE A 80 2.29 -3.53 1.36
N TRP A 81 3.35 -3.01 0.76
CA TRP A 81 3.96 -3.66 -0.39
C TRP A 81 4.65 -4.97 -0.04
N MET A 82 5.19 -5.12 1.18
CA MET A 82 5.73 -6.41 1.65
C MET A 82 4.63 -7.46 1.88
N ILE A 83 3.43 -7.05 2.25
CA ILE A 83 2.26 -7.93 2.37
C ILE A 83 1.76 -8.34 0.98
N LEU A 84 1.44 -7.38 0.13
CA LEU A 84 0.84 -7.63 -1.20
C LEU A 84 1.77 -8.42 -2.12
N SER A 85 3.08 -8.23 -2.01
CA SER A 85 4.07 -9.02 -2.75
C SER A 85 4.23 -10.45 -2.21
N GLY A 86 3.70 -10.75 -1.02
CA GLY A 86 3.85 -12.04 -0.35
C GLY A 86 5.24 -12.25 0.25
N VAL A 87 6.00 -11.18 0.48
CA VAL A 87 7.23 -11.22 1.28
C VAL A 87 6.90 -11.46 2.75
N ALA A 88 5.91 -10.75 3.29
CA ALA A 88 5.35 -11.01 4.60
C ALA A 88 4.33 -12.16 4.53
N SER A 89 4.35 -13.05 5.49
CA SER A 89 3.24 -13.97 5.72
C SER A 89 2.02 -13.22 6.28
N LYS A 90 0.84 -13.85 6.22
CA LYS A 90 -0.41 -13.27 6.77
C LYS A 90 -0.25 -12.85 8.25
N ALA A 91 0.39 -13.69 9.07
CA ALA A 91 0.61 -13.42 10.49
C ALA A 91 1.60 -12.26 10.71
N GLU A 92 2.68 -12.20 9.93
CA GLU A 92 3.64 -11.10 9.97
C GLU A 92 3.00 -9.80 9.49
N GLY A 93 2.19 -9.85 8.43
CA GLY A 93 1.45 -8.70 7.92
C GLY A 93 0.49 -8.14 8.95
N LYS A 94 -0.31 -8.99 9.59
CA LYS A 94 -1.21 -8.58 10.68
C LYS A 94 -0.44 -7.91 11.82
N LYS A 95 0.67 -8.52 12.26
CA LYS A 95 1.53 -7.95 13.30
C LYS A 95 2.10 -6.58 12.88
N ALA A 96 2.59 -6.47 11.64
CA ALA A 96 3.17 -5.22 11.13
C ALA A 96 2.11 -4.10 11.04
N LEU A 97 0.92 -4.40 10.49
CA LEU A 97 -0.16 -3.41 10.39
C LEU A 97 -0.65 -2.96 11.78
N SER A 98 -0.77 -3.87 12.74
CA SER A 98 -1.11 -3.50 14.12
C SER A 98 0.00 -2.68 14.80
N ALA A 99 1.26 -2.99 14.55
CA ALA A 99 2.37 -2.23 15.13
C ALA A 99 2.45 -0.79 14.62
N LEU A 100 2.04 -0.53 13.36
CA LEU A 100 2.02 0.83 12.81
C LEU A 100 1.13 1.79 13.59
N THR A 101 0.03 1.32 14.19
CA THR A 101 -0.92 2.17 14.92
C THR A 101 -0.34 2.72 16.23
N THR A 102 0.74 2.12 16.74
CA THR A 102 1.39 2.50 17.99
C THR A 102 2.85 2.96 17.81
N THR A 103 3.36 2.90 16.58
CA THR A 103 4.73 3.34 16.27
C THR A 103 4.76 4.84 16.04
N GLN A 104 5.71 5.53 16.66
CA GLN A 104 5.94 6.96 16.45
C GLN A 104 6.66 7.21 15.10
N ASP A 105 6.55 8.41 14.59
CA ASP A 105 7.22 8.89 13.37
C ASP A 105 6.98 8.02 12.13
N VAL A 106 5.76 7.50 11.99
CA VAL A 106 5.35 6.69 10.86
C VAL A 106 4.91 7.56 9.70
N CYS A 107 5.41 7.27 8.51
CA CYS A 107 4.92 7.87 7.27
C CYS A 107 3.58 7.23 6.87
N TYR A 108 2.50 8.02 6.95
CA TYR A 108 1.14 7.60 6.63
C TYR A 108 0.86 7.57 5.12
N PRO A 109 -0.19 6.85 4.66
CA PRO A 109 -0.67 6.95 3.29
C PRO A 109 -1.21 8.37 3.05
N GLY A 110 -0.60 9.12 2.14
CA GLY A 110 -1.01 10.52 1.90
C GLY A 110 -2.14 10.67 0.87
N THR A 111 -2.54 9.60 0.18
CA THR A 111 -3.48 9.68 -0.94
C THR A 111 -4.42 8.47 -0.99
N PRO A 112 -5.61 8.60 -1.63
CA PRO A 112 -6.54 7.50 -1.84
C PRO A 112 -5.91 6.30 -2.56
N TYR A 113 -4.94 6.56 -3.45
CA TYR A 113 -4.18 5.52 -4.13
C TYR A 113 -3.52 4.54 -3.14
N MET A 114 -2.82 5.06 -2.14
CA MET A 114 -2.18 4.20 -1.12
C MET A 114 -3.20 3.60 -0.16
N TYR A 115 -4.31 4.27 0.13
CA TYR A 115 -5.40 3.72 0.94
C TYR A 115 -6.05 2.49 0.28
N HIS A 116 -6.13 2.44 -1.06
CA HIS A 116 -6.56 1.24 -1.77
C HIS A 116 -5.71 0.01 -1.37
N TYR A 117 -4.39 0.13 -1.47
CA TYR A 117 -3.48 -0.96 -1.13
C TYR A 117 -3.43 -1.25 0.37
N TYR A 118 -3.63 -0.23 1.21
CA TYR A 118 -3.75 -0.41 2.65
C TYR A 118 -4.97 -1.28 3.01
N ILE A 119 -6.14 -0.95 2.48
CA ILE A 119 -7.37 -1.72 2.71
C ILE A 119 -7.22 -3.14 2.18
N GLN A 120 -6.67 -3.33 0.98
CA GLN A 120 -6.40 -4.67 0.44
C GLN A 120 -5.47 -5.46 1.37
N SER A 121 -4.43 -4.84 1.91
CA SER A 121 -3.51 -5.50 2.84
C SER A 121 -4.18 -5.92 4.15
N LEU A 122 -5.09 -5.10 4.67
CA LEU A 122 -5.89 -5.44 5.85
C LEU A 122 -6.76 -6.68 5.58
N ILE A 123 -7.45 -6.72 4.44
CA ILE A 123 -8.28 -7.87 4.03
C ILE A 123 -7.42 -9.12 3.88
N ASP A 124 -6.29 -9.05 3.19
CA ASP A 124 -5.39 -10.19 2.97
C ASP A 124 -4.83 -10.74 4.31
N CYS A 125 -4.67 -9.86 5.29
CA CYS A 125 -4.28 -10.23 6.66
C CYS A 125 -5.45 -10.70 7.54
N GLY A 126 -6.70 -10.66 7.06
CA GLY A 126 -7.90 -11.04 7.81
C GLY A 126 -8.30 -10.02 8.86
N MET A 127 -7.99 -8.75 8.64
CA MET A 127 -8.35 -7.60 9.47
C MET A 127 -9.55 -6.86 8.84
N ASN A 128 -10.66 -7.61 8.66
CA ASN A 128 -11.83 -7.11 7.95
C ASN A 128 -12.53 -5.93 8.65
N PRO A 129 -12.69 -5.92 10.00
CA PRO A 129 -13.23 -4.76 10.70
C PRO A 129 -12.41 -3.50 10.45
N GLU A 130 -11.09 -3.60 10.57
CA GLU A 130 -10.16 -2.48 10.37
C GLU A 130 -10.16 -2.01 8.91
N ALA A 131 -10.33 -2.93 7.95
CA ALA A 131 -10.47 -2.58 6.53
C ALA A 131 -11.74 -1.76 6.26
N LYS A 132 -12.88 -2.17 6.86
CA LYS A 132 -14.15 -1.44 6.77
C LYS A 132 -14.04 -0.07 7.42
N GLU A 133 -13.47 0.00 8.61
CA GLU A 133 -13.25 1.24 9.34
C GLU A 133 -12.35 2.21 8.55
N ALA A 134 -11.24 1.73 8.00
CA ALA A 134 -10.32 2.55 7.19
C ALA A 134 -11.01 3.15 5.96
N LEU A 135 -11.88 2.39 5.27
CA LEU A 135 -12.63 2.88 4.14
C LEU A 135 -13.65 3.96 4.57
N ILE A 136 -14.42 3.68 5.62
CA ILE A 136 -15.44 4.62 6.13
C ILE A 136 -14.78 5.90 6.63
N ASN A 137 -13.70 5.81 7.40
CA ASN A 137 -13.05 7.00 7.96
C ASN A 137 -12.43 7.87 6.87
N TYR A 138 -11.79 7.27 5.87
CA TYR A 138 -11.11 8.05 4.83
C TYR A 138 -12.10 8.69 3.85
N TRP A 139 -12.93 7.91 3.17
CA TRP A 139 -13.89 8.47 2.20
C TRP A 139 -15.11 9.09 2.84
N GLY A 140 -15.61 8.56 3.96
CA GLY A 140 -16.66 9.20 4.75
C GLY A 140 -16.21 10.55 5.32
N GLY A 141 -14.92 10.67 5.68
CA GLY A 141 -14.33 11.95 6.08
C GLY A 141 -14.36 12.99 4.96
N MET A 142 -14.06 12.60 3.71
CA MET A 142 -14.25 13.50 2.55
C MET A 142 -15.69 13.97 2.42
N ILE A 143 -16.67 13.05 2.53
CA ILE A 143 -18.10 13.37 2.46
C ILE A 143 -18.50 14.33 3.59
N ALA A 144 -18.03 14.10 4.81
CA ALA A 144 -18.32 14.98 5.94
C ALA A 144 -17.77 16.40 5.74
N LYS A 145 -16.72 16.57 4.93
CA LYS A 145 -16.18 17.88 4.51
C LYS A 145 -16.83 18.43 3.24
N GLY A 146 -17.90 17.81 2.74
CA GLY A 146 -18.70 18.31 1.61
C GLY A 146 -18.28 17.74 0.25
N ALA A 147 -17.53 16.65 0.19
CA ALA A 147 -17.20 16.02 -1.08
C ALA A 147 -18.45 15.45 -1.76
N ASP A 148 -18.71 15.89 -2.98
CA ASP A 148 -19.70 15.35 -3.91
C ASP A 148 -19.05 14.52 -5.03
N THR A 149 -17.71 14.51 -5.06
CA THR A 149 -16.86 13.77 -6.00
C THR A 149 -15.72 13.09 -5.26
N PHE A 150 -14.90 12.32 -5.95
CA PHE A 150 -13.72 11.68 -5.38
C PHE A 150 -12.51 12.61 -5.38
N TRP A 151 -12.05 13.01 -4.22
CA TRP A 151 -10.90 13.91 -4.07
C TRP A 151 -9.56 13.21 -4.30
N GLU A 152 -8.58 13.95 -4.80
CA GLU A 152 -7.22 13.50 -5.04
C GLU A 152 -6.44 13.19 -3.77
N ALA A 153 -6.67 13.98 -2.73
CA ALA A 153 -6.04 13.83 -1.42
C ALA A 153 -7.02 14.20 -0.31
N TYR A 154 -6.82 13.62 0.86
CA TYR A 154 -7.59 13.93 2.06
C TYR A 154 -6.73 13.69 3.31
N ASP A 155 -6.80 14.65 4.22
CA ASP A 155 -6.26 14.54 5.58
C ASP A 155 -7.32 15.10 6.55
N PRO A 156 -7.72 14.38 7.61
CA PRO A 156 -8.72 14.86 8.56
C PRO A 156 -8.27 16.11 9.32
N THR A 157 -6.96 16.33 9.44
CA THR A 157 -6.34 17.40 10.23
C THR A 157 -5.83 18.57 9.39
N ASN A 158 -5.76 18.41 8.06
CA ASN A 158 -5.21 19.41 7.16
C ASN A 158 -6.09 19.60 5.91
N ASP A 159 -6.90 20.63 5.88
CA ASP A 159 -7.78 20.98 4.75
C ASP A 159 -7.00 21.44 3.50
N PHE A 160 -5.73 21.76 3.67
CA PHE A 160 -4.85 22.23 2.61
C PHE A 160 -3.84 21.16 2.16
N ILE A 161 -4.11 19.88 2.47
CA ILE A 161 -3.25 18.78 2.01
C ILE A 161 -3.12 18.79 0.49
N SER A 162 -1.89 18.73 0.00
CA SER A 162 -1.61 18.64 -1.43
C SER A 162 -0.43 17.71 -1.67
N PRO A 163 -0.53 16.76 -2.60
CA PRO A 163 0.60 15.94 -3.00
C PRO A 163 1.66 16.75 -3.78
N TYR A 164 1.36 18.00 -4.12
CA TYR A 164 2.22 18.89 -4.92
C TYR A 164 2.80 20.06 -4.13
N ASP A 165 2.57 20.10 -2.82
CA ASP A 165 2.87 21.25 -1.94
C ASP A 165 2.24 22.59 -2.41
N PHE A 166 1.21 22.49 -3.26
CA PHE A 166 0.47 23.63 -3.80
C PHE A 166 -1.02 23.29 -3.95
N TYR A 167 -1.81 23.62 -2.93
CA TYR A 167 -3.22 23.29 -2.80
C TYR A 167 -4.10 23.63 -4.02
N PRO A 168 -3.98 24.78 -4.68
CA PRO A 168 -4.86 25.15 -5.80
C PRO A 168 -4.83 24.20 -7.00
N ILE A 169 -3.85 23.30 -7.12
CA ILE A 169 -3.78 22.33 -8.22
C ILE A 169 -4.35 20.96 -7.87
N ASN A 170 -4.87 20.76 -6.66
CA ASN A 170 -5.53 19.52 -6.29
C ASN A 170 -6.79 19.30 -7.12
N SER A 171 -7.01 18.07 -7.56
CA SER A 171 -8.24 17.65 -8.20
C SER A 171 -9.29 17.24 -7.17
N TYR A 172 -10.50 17.75 -7.33
CA TYR A 172 -11.67 17.31 -6.56
C TYR A 172 -12.48 16.25 -7.31
N CYS A 173 -12.02 15.78 -8.47
CA CYS A 173 -12.61 14.68 -9.23
C CYS A 173 -11.48 13.81 -9.79
N HIS A 174 -10.90 12.96 -8.93
CA HIS A 174 -9.72 12.18 -9.26
C HIS A 174 -10.01 10.67 -9.30
N ALA A 175 -9.74 10.04 -10.43
CA ALA A 175 -10.06 8.63 -10.68
C ALA A 175 -9.40 7.65 -9.71
N TRP A 176 -8.20 7.93 -9.19
CA TRP A 176 -7.53 7.03 -8.24
C TRP A 176 -8.22 6.94 -6.87
N SER A 177 -9.25 7.76 -6.65
CA SER A 177 -10.05 7.74 -5.42
C SER A 177 -11.33 6.89 -5.53
N CYS A 178 -11.59 6.22 -6.66
CA CYS A 178 -12.78 5.38 -6.89
C CYS A 178 -12.74 4.03 -6.15
N THR A 179 -11.84 3.84 -5.25
CA THR A 179 -11.61 2.64 -4.42
C THR A 179 -12.86 2.08 -3.74
N PRO A 180 -13.76 2.88 -3.12
CA PRO A 180 -14.92 2.33 -2.41
C PRO A 180 -15.78 1.42 -3.28
N VAL A 181 -16.04 1.80 -4.52
CA VAL A 181 -16.86 1.02 -5.46
C VAL A 181 -16.25 -0.36 -5.71
N TYR A 182 -14.93 -0.43 -5.86
CA TYR A 182 -14.21 -1.69 -6.06
C TYR A 182 -14.38 -2.62 -4.86
N PHE A 183 -14.13 -2.14 -3.65
CA PHE A 183 -14.19 -2.98 -2.46
C PHE A 183 -15.61 -3.41 -2.10
N ILE A 184 -16.60 -2.52 -2.20
CA ILE A 184 -18.00 -2.84 -1.96
C ILE A 184 -18.49 -3.95 -2.90
N ARG A 185 -18.04 -3.94 -4.16
CA ARG A 185 -18.41 -4.98 -5.15
C ARG A 185 -17.64 -6.28 -4.97
N LYS A 186 -16.34 -6.19 -4.65
CA LYS A 186 -15.47 -7.37 -4.56
C LYS A 186 -15.63 -8.13 -3.24
N TYR A 187 -15.96 -7.43 -2.15
CA TYR A 187 -16.08 -7.97 -0.80
C TYR A 187 -17.38 -7.53 -0.12
N PRO A 188 -18.56 -7.89 -0.71
CA PRO A 188 -19.85 -7.47 -0.17
C PRO A 188 -20.09 -7.96 1.27
N GLU A 189 -19.52 -9.10 1.63
CA GLU A 189 -19.61 -9.66 2.99
C GLU A 189 -18.90 -8.80 4.05
N ILE A 190 -17.96 -7.97 3.66
CA ILE A 190 -17.25 -7.04 4.55
C ILE A 190 -17.93 -5.68 4.58
N PHE A 191 -18.30 -5.14 3.42
CA PHE A 191 -18.69 -3.74 3.27
C PHE A 191 -20.20 -3.48 3.20
N GLN A 192 -21.02 -4.49 2.89
CA GLN A 192 -22.47 -4.33 2.75
C GLN A 192 -23.28 -4.83 3.96
N LYS A 193 -22.60 -5.30 5.01
CA LYS A 193 -23.26 -5.78 6.24
C LYS A 193 -23.22 -4.75 7.35
#